data_956e6c2e22b2958c6fd331dfaeb0693a
#
_entry.id   956e6c2e22b2958c6fd331dfaeb0693a
#
_cell.length_a   1.000
_cell.length_b   1.000
_cell.length_c   1.000
_cell.angle_alpha   90.00
_cell.angle_beta   90.00
_cell.angle_gamma   90.00
#
_symmetry.space_group_name_H-M   'P 1'
#
loop_
_entity.id
_entity.type
_entity.pdbx_description
1 polymer ?
#
loop_
_entity_poly.entity_id
_entity_poly.type
_entity_poly.pdbx_seq_one_letter_code
_entity_poly.pdbx_strand_id
1 'polypeptide(L)'
;MCKRDAPVPGGRTAVDFAAEVRDLLEVRYPHAKKVVLVMDNLNTHKLASLYEAFPPEEARAIARKLEFHYTPKHGSWLNIAEIELVVLSNMCLSQRIADEDSLRREIEANVRERNAKAAPVKWRFTTQDARRKLARLYPRVST
;
A
#
# COMPACT_ATOMS: atom_id res chain seq x y z
N MET A 1 -12.44 8.06 -1.29
CA MET A 1 -12.43 7.36 -2.57
C MET A 1 -11.09 6.66 -2.69
N CYS A 2 -11.05 5.35 -2.62
CA CYS A 2 -9.80 4.58 -2.68
C CYS A 2 -9.49 4.33 -4.16
N LYS A 3 -8.51 5.03 -4.71
CA LYS A 3 -7.98 4.73 -6.05
C LYS A 3 -6.96 3.60 -5.91
N ARG A 4 -7.04 2.65 -6.83
CA ARG A 4 -6.08 1.55 -6.96
C ARG A 4 -5.08 1.97 -8.02
N ASP A 5 -3.92 2.36 -7.58
CA ASP A 5 -2.80 2.60 -8.46
C ASP A 5 -1.79 1.48 -8.18
N ALA A 6 -1.53 0.65 -9.17
CA ALA A 6 -0.53 -0.41 -9.08
C ALA A 6 0.70 0.03 -9.87
N PRO A 7 1.74 0.54 -9.20
CA PRO A 7 3.04 0.67 -9.85
C PRO A 7 3.63 -0.72 -10.09
N VAL A 8 4.31 -0.90 -11.18
CA VAL A 8 5.19 -2.06 -11.39
C VAL A 8 6.57 -1.64 -10.88
N PRO A 9 6.95 -2.01 -9.65
CA PRO A 9 8.21 -1.58 -9.09
C PRO A 9 9.36 -2.41 -9.65
N GLY A 10 10.40 -1.74 -10.07
CA GLY A 10 11.67 -2.38 -10.45
C GLY A 10 12.49 -2.89 -9.26
N GLY A 11 12.06 -2.66 -8.02
CA GLY A 11 12.82 -3.03 -6.83
C GLY A 11 12.02 -2.99 -5.54
N ARG A 12 12.63 -3.47 -4.46
CA ARG A 12 12.08 -3.46 -3.09
C ARG A 12 13.00 -2.73 -2.13
N THR A 13 13.68 -1.69 -2.59
CA THR A 13 14.62 -0.94 -1.77
C THR A 13 13.93 0.20 -1.01
N ALA A 14 14.61 0.75 -0.01
CA ALA A 14 14.16 1.94 0.70
C ALA A 14 14.00 3.14 -0.25
N VAL A 15 14.88 3.23 -1.26
CA VAL A 15 14.85 4.30 -2.27
C VAL A 15 13.63 4.18 -3.17
N ASP A 16 13.29 2.97 -3.61
CA ASP A 16 12.08 2.74 -4.43
C ASP A 16 10.82 3.13 -3.66
N PHE A 17 10.72 2.71 -2.40
CA PHE A 17 9.62 3.11 -1.53
C PHE A 17 9.51 4.63 -1.38
N ALA A 18 10.63 5.30 -1.16
CA ALA A 18 10.66 6.75 -1.01
C ALA A 18 10.24 7.47 -2.29
N ALA A 19 10.67 6.98 -3.46
CA ALA A 19 10.29 7.52 -4.76
C ALA A 19 8.77 7.38 -5.00
N GLU A 20 8.18 6.23 -4.69
CA GLU A 20 6.73 6.01 -4.79
C GLU A 20 5.95 6.92 -3.85
N VAL A 21 6.42 7.12 -2.62
CA VAL A 21 5.80 8.03 -1.67
C VAL A 21 5.83 9.48 -2.17
N ARG A 22 6.94 9.91 -2.78
CA ARG A 22 7.04 11.23 -3.40
C ARG A 22 6.05 11.37 -4.56
N ASP A 23 6.02 10.41 -5.49
CA ASP A 23 5.07 10.39 -6.60
C ASP A 23 3.61 10.47 -6.12
N LEU A 24 3.30 9.70 -5.07
CA LEU A 24 1.98 9.72 -4.44
C LEU A 24 1.58 11.13 -3.98
N LEU A 25 2.50 11.87 -3.36
CA LEU A 25 2.22 13.19 -2.80
C LEU A 25 2.29 14.33 -3.82
N GLU A 26 3.15 14.24 -4.82
CA GLU A 26 3.41 15.33 -5.75
C GLU A 26 2.61 15.19 -7.04
N VAL A 27 2.40 13.97 -7.52
CA VAL A 27 1.72 13.69 -8.80
C VAL A 27 0.28 13.26 -8.59
N ARG A 28 0.05 12.27 -7.72
CA ARG A 28 -1.29 11.66 -7.58
C ARG A 28 -2.20 12.45 -6.65
N TYR A 29 -1.66 13.03 -5.59
CA TYR A 29 -2.43 13.78 -4.59
C TYR A 29 -1.77 15.12 -4.22
N PRO A 30 -1.44 16.00 -5.19
CA PRO A 30 -0.67 17.23 -4.93
C PRO A 30 -1.38 18.21 -3.99
N HIS A 31 -2.71 18.17 -3.95
CA HIS A 31 -3.51 19.07 -3.10
C HIS A 31 -3.84 18.48 -1.73
N ALA A 32 -3.40 17.26 -1.44
CA ALA A 32 -3.64 16.65 -0.14
C ALA A 32 -2.80 17.34 0.94
N LYS A 33 -3.47 17.81 2.00
CA LYS A 33 -2.80 18.38 3.16
C LYS A 33 -2.10 17.30 3.98
N LYS A 34 -2.69 16.11 4.01
CA LYS A 34 -2.21 14.94 4.74
C LYS A 34 -2.63 13.67 4.02
N VAL A 35 -1.74 12.69 3.98
CA VAL A 35 -2.01 11.35 3.43
C VAL A 35 -1.76 10.32 4.53
N VAL A 36 -2.76 9.50 4.79
CA VAL A 36 -2.66 8.38 5.73
C VAL A 36 -2.27 7.14 4.94
N LEU A 37 -1.12 6.56 5.27
CA LEU A 37 -0.61 5.34 4.68
C LEU A 37 -0.80 4.17 5.64
N VAL A 38 -1.56 3.17 5.21
CA VAL A 38 -1.68 1.89 5.91
C VAL A 38 -0.84 0.88 5.15
N MET A 39 0.13 0.26 5.82
CA MET A 39 1.07 -0.65 5.19
C MET A 39 1.53 -1.75 6.13
N ASP A 40 2.20 -2.75 5.58
CA ASP A 40 2.85 -3.79 6.35
C ASP A 40 4.11 -3.27 7.06
N ASN A 41 4.66 -4.09 7.94
CA ASN A 41 5.82 -3.72 8.76
C ASN A 41 7.13 -4.13 8.09
N LEU A 42 7.24 -3.98 6.77
CA LEU A 42 8.45 -4.27 6.02
C LEU A 42 9.56 -3.26 6.39
N ASN A 43 10.80 -3.74 6.44
CA ASN A 43 11.93 -2.90 6.86
C ASN A 43 12.17 -1.68 5.96
N THR A 44 11.81 -1.75 4.69
CA THR A 44 11.91 -0.66 3.72
C THR A 44 10.76 0.35 3.82
N HIS A 45 9.66 0.01 4.49
CA HIS A 45 8.48 0.86 4.64
C HIS A 45 8.57 1.71 5.91
N LYS A 46 9.62 2.52 6.03
CA LYS A 46 9.88 3.36 7.21
C LYS A 46 10.10 4.80 6.82
N LEU A 47 9.85 5.69 7.76
CA LEU A 47 10.15 7.10 7.62
C LEU A 47 11.64 7.35 7.31
N ALA A 48 12.52 6.51 7.87
CA ALA A 48 13.97 6.56 7.63
C ALA A 48 14.31 6.41 6.14
N SER A 49 13.53 5.64 5.38
CA SER A 49 13.74 5.44 3.94
C SER A 49 13.66 6.73 3.13
N LEU A 50 12.91 7.73 3.60
CA LEU A 50 12.86 9.04 2.97
C LEU A 50 14.21 9.77 3.11
N TYR A 51 14.86 9.63 4.26
CA TYR A 51 16.16 10.27 4.52
C TYR A 51 17.34 9.53 3.87
N GLU A 52 17.14 8.27 3.47
CA GLU A 52 18.11 7.54 2.64
C GLU A 52 18.06 7.99 1.17
N ALA A 53 16.88 8.38 0.70
CA ALA A 53 16.63 8.70 -0.70
C ALA A 53 16.73 10.19 -1.02
N PHE A 54 16.41 11.07 -0.08
CA PHE A 54 16.27 12.51 -0.30
C PHE A 54 17.09 13.33 0.69
N PRO A 55 17.47 14.58 0.31
CA PRO A 55 18.04 15.52 1.24
C PRO A 55 17.15 15.74 2.46
N PRO A 56 17.71 16.03 3.65
CA PRO A 56 16.95 16.12 4.90
C PRO A 56 15.77 17.09 4.87
N GLU A 57 15.89 18.19 4.15
CA GLU A 57 14.81 19.19 4.03
C GLU A 57 13.62 18.64 3.23
N GLU A 58 13.89 18.00 2.10
CA GLU A 58 12.88 17.37 1.26
C GLU A 58 12.21 16.19 1.98
N ALA A 59 13.01 15.31 2.57
CA ALA A 59 12.51 14.18 3.35
C ALA A 59 11.59 14.65 4.49
N ARG A 60 11.94 15.73 5.16
CA ARG A 60 11.13 16.33 6.23
C ARG A 60 9.83 16.94 5.70
N ALA A 61 9.87 17.59 4.53
CA ALA A 61 8.68 18.16 3.89
C ALA A 61 7.67 17.07 3.50
N ILE A 62 8.17 15.98 2.92
CA ILE A 62 7.38 14.78 2.59
C ILE A 62 6.81 14.17 3.88
N ALA A 63 7.64 13.95 4.90
CA ALA A 63 7.25 13.33 6.16
C ALA A 63 6.12 14.08 6.88
N ARG A 64 6.10 15.42 6.82
CA ARG A 64 5.04 16.24 7.45
C ARG A 64 3.66 16.00 6.84
N LYS A 65 3.58 15.59 5.59
CA LYS A 65 2.32 15.28 4.89
C LYS A 65 1.85 13.85 5.12
N LEU A 66 2.65 13.01 5.76
CA LEU A 66 2.38 11.59 5.94
C LEU A 66 1.97 11.24 7.36
N GLU A 67 1.05 10.29 7.45
CA GLU A 67 0.72 9.59 8.68
C GLU A 67 0.81 8.09 8.41
N PHE A 68 1.74 7.42 9.10
CA PHE A 68 1.97 5.98 8.92
C PHE A 68 1.19 5.18 9.93
N HIS A 69 0.44 4.20 9.43
CA HIS A 69 -0.21 3.17 10.22
C HIS A 69 0.26 1.80 9.75
N TYR A 70 0.86 1.04 10.65
CA TYR A 70 1.34 -0.30 10.33
C TYR A 70 0.31 -1.34 10.73
N THR A 71 0.12 -2.35 9.86
CA THR A 71 -0.66 -3.53 10.22
C THR A 71 0.03 -4.29 11.35
N PRO A 72 -0.71 -4.92 12.27
CA PRO A 72 -0.12 -5.71 13.35
C PRO A 72 0.77 -6.83 12.80
N LYS A 73 1.79 -7.19 13.55
CA LYS A 73 2.61 -8.38 13.26
C LYS A 73 1.68 -9.59 13.14
N HIS A 74 1.80 -10.36 12.05
CA HIS A 74 0.89 -11.44 11.67
C HIS A 74 -0.55 -11.01 11.32
N GLY A 75 -0.75 -9.71 11.07
CA GLY A 75 -2.02 -9.13 10.65
C GLY A 75 -1.99 -8.60 9.21
N SER A 76 -1.09 -9.06 8.35
CA SER A 76 -0.93 -8.61 6.96
C SER A 76 -2.22 -8.77 6.14
N TRP A 77 -3.04 -9.76 6.46
CA TRP A 77 -4.36 -9.95 5.86
C TRP A 77 -5.32 -8.76 6.04
N LEU A 78 -5.00 -7.82 6.93
CA LEU A 78 -5.68 -6.52 7.03
C LEU A 78 -5.21 -5.51 5.97
N ASN A 79 -4.13 -5.82 5.28
CA ASN A 79 -3.62 -4.97 4.22
C ASN A 79 -4.40 -5.23 2.93
N ILE A 80 -5.23 -4.27 2.52
CA ILE A 80 -6.02 -4.35 1.29
C ILE A 80 -5.13 -4.57 0.06
N ALA A 81 -3.88 -4.07 0.07
CA ALA A 81 -2.95 -4.26 -1.02
C ALA A 81 -2.67 -5.76 -1.30
N GLU A 82 -2.51 -6.58 -0.27
CA GLU A 82 -2.33 -8.03 -0.44
C GLU A 82 -3.56 -8.69 -1.08
N ILE A 83 -4.76 -8.27 -0.67
CA ILE A 83 -6.01 -8.76 -1.25
C ILE A 83 -6.08 -8.39 -2.75
N GLU A 84 -5.73 -7.16 -3.09
CA GLU A 84 -5.71 -6.69 -4.48
C GLU A 84 -4.66 -7.42 -5.32
N LEU A 85 -3.48 -7.72 -4.75
CA LEU A 85 -2.45 -8.51 -5.42
C LEU A 85 -2.92 -9.95 -5.71
N VAL A 86 -3.65 -10.58 -4.79
CA VAL A 86 -4.26 -11.90 -5.00
C VAL A 86 -5.29 -11.83 -6.13
N VAL A 87 -6.12 -10.80 -6.16
CA VAL A 87 -7.10 -10.61 -7.23
C VAL A 87 -6.43 -10.40 -8.58
N LEU A 88 -5.40 -9.54 -8.65
CA LEU A 88 -4.61 -9.34 -9.86
C LEU A 88 -3.93 -10.63 -10.31
N SER A 89 -3.35 -11.38 -9.39
CA SER A 89 -2.71 -12.65 -9.68
C SER A 89 -3.69 -13.64 -10.31
N ASN A 90 -4.90 -13.74 -9.79
CA ASN A 90 -5.92 -14.65 -10.32
C ASN A 90 -6.50 -14.18 -11.67
N MET A 91 -6.56 -12.88 -11.93
CA MET A 91 -7.18 -12.33 -13.14
C MET A 91 -6.20 -12.18 -14.30
N CYS A 92 -4.97 -11.77 -14.03
CA CYS A 92 -4.00 -11.42 -15.08
C CYS A 92 -2.79 -12.34 -15.13
N LEU A 93 -2.38 -12.93 -14.00
CA LEU A 93 -1.13 -13.67 -13.88
C LEU A 93 -1.33 -15.20 -13.88
N SER A 94 -2.53 -15.68 -14.18
CA SER A 94 -2.82 -17.11 -14.30
C SER A 94 -2.20 -17.74 -15.56
N GLN A 95 -1.75 -16.92 -16.51
CA GLN A 95 -1.07 -17.33 -17.73
C GLN A 95 0.41 -16.93 -17.68
N ARG A 96 1.23 -17.65 -18.45
CA ARG A 96 2.65 -17.34 -18.59
C ARG A 96 2.81 -16.06 -19.41
N ILE A 97 3.41 -15.03 -18.81
CA ILE A 97 3.70 -13.76 -19.46
C ILE A 97 5.17 -13.75 -19.86
N ALA A 98 5.44 -13.45 -21.14
CA ALA A 98 6.75 -13.61 -21.73
C ALA A 98 7.74 -12.51 -21.35
N ASP A 99 7.26 -11.29 -21.13
CA ASP A 99 8.09 -10.11 -20.93
C ASP A 99 7.42 -9.05 -20.03
N GLU A 100 8.22 -8.11 -19.52
CA GLU A 100 7.77 -7.07 -18.60
C GLU A 100 6.75 -6.11 -19.24
N ASP A 101 6.92 -5.78 -20.52
CA ASP A 101 6.02 -4.85 -21.21
C ASP A 101 4.62 -5.45 -21.37
N SER A 102 4.56 -6.73 -21.65
CA SER A 102 3.28 -7.49 -21.70
C SER A 102 2.64 -7.52 -20.31
N LEU A 103 3.42 -7.80 -19.27
CA LEU A 103 2.94 -7.77 -17.90
C LEU A 103 2.37 -6.39 -17.51
N ARG A 104 3.08 -5.34 -17.86
CA ARG A 104 2.66 -3.97 -17.60
C ARG A 104 1.33 -3.64 -18.29
N ARG A 105 1.19 -3.97 -19.56
CA ARG A 105 -0.05 -3.76 -20.32
C ARG A 105 -1.25 -4.49 -19.70
N GLU A 106 -1.06 -5.75 -19.32
CA GLU A 106 -2.12 -6.54 -18.67
C GLU A 106 -2.54 -5.95 -17.33
N ILE A 107 -1.59 -5.57 -16.48
CA ILE A 107 -1.89 -4.94 -15.20
C ILE A 107 -2.63 -3.61 -15.41
N GLU A 108 -2.16 -2.75 -16.30
CA GLU A 108 -2.80 -1.47 -16.59
C GLU A 108 -4.22 -1.62 -17.14
N ALA A 109 -4.44 -2.59 -18.04
CA ALA A 109 -5.77 -2.88 -18.58
C ALA A 109 -6.73 -3.31 -17.47
N ASN A 110 -6.30 -4.23 -16.60
CA ASN A 110 -7.09 -4.68 -15.45
C ASN A 110 -7.39 -3.56 -14.46
N VAL A 111 -6.40 -2.75 -14.13
CA VAL A 111 -6.58 -1.59 -13.22
C VAL A 111 -7.58 -0.61 -13.80
N ARG A 112 -7.48 -0.29 -15.11
CA ARG A 112 -8.43 0.59 -15.79
C ARG A 112 -9.86 0.02 -15.76
N GLU A 113 -10.03 -1.25 -16.07
CA GLU A 113 -11.34 -1.91 -16.05
C GLU A 113 -11.96 -1.90 -14.65
N ARG A 114 -11.18 -2.25 -13.63
CA ARG A 114 -11.65 -2.24 -12.24
C ARG A 114 -12.00 -0.85 -11.73
N ASN A 115 -11.21 0.15 -12.10
CA ASN A 115 -11.49 1.54 -11.75
C ASN A 115 -12.73 2.08 -12.48
N ALA A 116 -12.95 1.69 -13.74
CA ALA A 116 -14.16 2.05 -14.49
C ALA A 116 -15.43 1.45 -13.88
N LYS A 117 -15.36 0.21 -13.38
CA LYS A 117 -16.47 -0.44 -12.66
C LYS A 117 -16.76 0.21 -11.30
N ALA A 118 -15.87 1.06 -10.80
CA ALA A 118 -16.00 1.80 -9.55
C ALA A 118 -16.49 0.95 -8.35
N ALA A 119 -16.18 -0.35 -8.34
CA ALA A 119 -16.62 -1.27 -7.30
C ALA A 119 -15.93 -0.93 -5.97
N PRO A 120 -16.64 -0.36 -4.98
CA PRO A 120 -16.03 -0.02 -3.71
C PRO A 120 -15.65 -1.29 -2.96
N VAL A 121 -14.52 -1.24 -2.25
CA VAL A 121 -14.19 -2.29 -1.28
C VAL A 121 -15.20 -2.21 -0.13
N LYS A 122 -16.06 -3.21 0.00
CA LYS A 122 -16.99 -3.31 1.11
C LYS A 122 -16.24 -3.90 2.31
N TRP A 123 -15.73 -3.04 3.17
CA TRP A 123 -15.07 -3.48 4.39
C TRP A 123 -16.10 -3.99 5.39
N ARG A 124 -16.19 -5.30 5.53
CA ARG A 124 -17.12 -5.96 6.46
C ARG A 124 -16.49 -6.28 7.82
N PHE A 125 -15.19 -6.11 7.93
CA PHE A 125 -14.44 -6.43 9.13
C PHE A 125 -14.52 -5.28 10.14
N THR A 126 -15.16 -5.52 11.26
CA THR A 126 -15.39 -4.50 12.31
C THR A 126 -14.25 -4.47 13.33
N THR A 127 -14.17 -3.39 14.12
CA THR A 127 -13.24 -3.30 15.25
C THR A 127 -13.46 -4.43 16.27
N GLN A 128 -14.71 -4.88 16.43
CA GLN A 128 -15.04 -6.01 17.32
C GLN A 128 -14.50 -7.33 16.76
N ASP A 129 -14.60 -7.54 15.44
CA ASP A 129 -14.02 -8.71 14.79
C ASP A 129 -12.50 -8.72 14.92
N ALA A 130 -11.87 -7.54 14.77
CA ALA A 130 -10.43 -7.37 14.97
C ALA A 130 -10.04 -7.75 16.40
N ARG A 131 -10.70 -7.22 17.41
CA ARG A 131 -10.42 -7.53 18.82
C ARG A 131 -10.56 -9.01 19.13
N ARG A 132 -11.59 -9.66 18.59
CA ARG A 132 -11.81 -11.10 18.78
C ARG A 132 -10.72 -11.93 18.09
N LYS A 133 -10.43 -11.64 16.82
CA LYS A 133 -9.49 -12.41 16.01
C LYS A 133 -8.03 -12.18 16.41
N LEU A 134 -7.72 -10.98 16.87
CA LEU A 134 -6.40 -10.56 17.31
C LEU A 134 -6.25 -10.57 18.84
N ALA A 135 -7.15 -11.23 19.57
CA ALA A 135 -7.16 -11.24 21.04
C ALA A 135 -5.83 -11.66 21.67
N ARG A 136 -5.05 -12.52 20.98
CA ARG A 136 -3.72 -12.95 21.42
C ARG A 136 -2.64 -11.85 21.32
N LEU A 137 -2.89 -10.80 20.51
CA LEU A 137 -1.95 -9.70 20.29
C LEU A 137 -2.21 -8.51 21.23
N TYR A 138 -3.39 -8.50 21.88
CA TYR A 138 -3.73 -7.46 22.84
C TYR A 138 -3.30 -7.89 24.25
N PRO A 139 -2.63 -7.03 25.02
CA PRO A 139 -2.32 -7.35 26.41
C PRO A 139 -3.64 -7.54 27.18
N ARG A 140 -3.73 -8.61 27.95
CA ARG A 140 -4.81 -8.78 28.90
C ARG A 140 -4.56 -7.80 30.04
N VAL A 141 -5.41 -6.80 30.16
CA VAL A 141 -5.43 -5.96 31.36
C VAL A 141 -5.97 -6.83 32.46
N SER A 142 -5.09 -7.31 33.36
CA SER A 142 -5.50 -7.96 34.59
C SER A 142 -6.12 -6.88 35.49
N THR A 143 -7.43 -6.93 35.68
CA THR A 143 -8.12 -6.23 36.77
C THR A 143 -7.84 -6.89 38.08
#